data_dcfd396c795cc2ae2ac0888b77dac1ad
#
_entry.id   dcfd396c795cc2ae2ac0888b77dac1ad
#
_cell.length_a   1.000
_cell.length_b   1.000
_cell.length_c   1.000
_cell.angle_alpha   90.00
_cell.angle_beta   90.00
_cell.angle_gamma   90.00
#
_symmetry.space_group_name_H-M   'P 1'
#
loop_
_entity.id
_entity.type
_entity.pdbx_description
1 polymer ?
#
loop_
_entity_poly.entity_id
_entity_poly.type
_entity_poly.pdbx_seq_one_letter_code
_entity_poly.pdbx_strand_id
1 'polypeptide(L)'
;MVGNMRKLTNKDLVNLYYEELWNKKNKEYIDILFDDDITFHGSLGLSSNGKKEFEQYMDMIHTAIPALFHSIIDMVVDNENIAVRALYTGKHTGKLLSYEATNNRIRYNGATFFKFEEGKIKSVWVLGDLNTLIKQLDNSDK
;
A
#
# COMPACT_ATOMS: atom_id res chain seq x y z
N MET A 1 29.60 13.03 1.10
CA MET A 1 29.15 13.54 1.02
C MET A 1 27.98 13.76 0.23
N VAL A 2 27.49 14.77 0.30
CA VAL A 2 26.30 15.04 -0.37
C VAL A 2 26.36 14.92 -1.84
N GLY A 3 27.51 15.14 -2.39
CA GLY A 3 27.68 15.05 -3.83
C GLY A 3 27.36 13.68 -4.40
N ASN A 4 27.32 12.68 -3.56
CA ASN A 4 27.05 11.33 -4.02
C ASN A 4 25.59 10.93 -3.89
N MET A 5 24.77 11.83 -3.37
CA MET A 5 23.37 11.50 -3.17
C MET A 5 22.63 11.66 -4.47
N ARG A 6 22.13 10.55 -4.98
CA ARG A 6 21.35 10.54 -6.19
C ARG A 6 19.93 11.02 -5.88
N LYS A 7 19.42 11.87 -6.75
CA LYS A 7 18.04 12.27 -6.62
C LYS A 7 17.15 11.06 -6.92
N LEU A 8 16.16 10.83 -6.08
CA LEU A 8 15.25 9.72 -6.27
C LEU A 8 14.33 9.96 -7.47
N THR A 9 14.18 8.95 -8.30
CA THR A 9 13.24 9.00 -9.41
C THR A 9 11.85 8.61 -8.89
N ASN A 10 10.83 8.86 -9.68
CA ASN A 10 9.47 8.45 -9.30
C ASN A 10 9.41 6.93 -9.13
N LYS A 11 10.12 6.19 -9.96
CA LYS A 11 10.17 4.73 -9.84
C LYS A 11 10.80 4.32 -8.51
N ASP A 12 11.87 5.03 -8.09
CA ASP A 12 12.49 4.78 -6.79
C ASP A 12 11.49 4.98 -5.66
N LEU A 13 10.68 6.05 -5.74
CA LEU A 13 9.68 6.32 -4.71
C LEU A 13 8.67 5.20 -4.61
N VAL A 14 8.24 4.66 -5.75
CA VAL A 14 7.28 3.55 -5.75
C VAL A 14 7.90 2.30 -5.13
N ASN A 15 9.15 1.99 -5.46
CA ASN A 15 9.82 0.83 -4.88
C ASN A 15 9.95 0.97 -3.37
N LEU A 16 10.31 2.16 -2.89
CA LEU A 16 10.44 2.41 -1.46
C LEU A 16 9.08 2.37 -0.75
N TYR A 17 8.02 2.83 -1.43
CA TYR A 17 6.67 2.77 -0.90
C TYR A 17 6.30 1.32 -0.53
N TYR A 18 6.61 0.36 -1.39
CA TYR A 18 6.30 -1.02 -1.10
C TYR A 18 7.31 -1.66 -0.15
N GLU A 19 8.60 -1.49 -0.43
CA GLU A 19 9.64 -2.20 0.32
C GLU A 19 9.82 -1.67 1.74
N GLU A 20 9.93 -0.36 1.88
CA GLU A 20 10.23 0.22 3.18
C GLU A 20 8.98 0.59 3.97
N LEU A 21 8.05 1.27 3.32
CA LEU A 21 6.89 1.77 4.05
C LEU A 21 5.93 0.65 4.42
N TRP A 22 5.49 -0.13 3.44
CA TRP A 22 4.51 -1.19 3.71
C TRP A 22 5.14 -2.47 4.24
N ASN A 23 6.11 -3.02 3.52
CA ASN A 23 6.63 -4.35 3.88
C ASN A 23 7.45 -4.34 5.15
N LYS A 24 8.25 -3.28 5.36
CA LYS A 24 9.07 -3.18 6.57
C LYS A 24 8.42 -2.33 7.65
N LYS A 25 7.27 -1.73 7.35
CA LYS A 25 6.53 -0.88 8.30
C LYS A 25 7.36 0.30 8.80
N ASN A 26 8.22 0.82 7.94
CA ASN A 26 9.11 1.91 8.29
C ASN A 26 8.39 3.23 8.05
N LYS A 27 7.70 3.73 9.08
CA LYS A 27 6.80 4.88 8.95
C LYS A 27 7.52 6.19 8.65
N GLU A 28 8.82 6.25 8.90
CA GLU A 28 9.57 7.48 8.56
C GLU A 28 9.50 7.76 7.05
N TYR A 29 9.21 6.75 6.24
CA TYR A 29 9.09 6.95 4.79
C TYR A 29 7.82 7.69 4.39
N ILE A 30 6.87 7.86 5.29
CA ILE A 30 5.70 8.71 5.00
C ILE A 30 6.17 10.11 4.67
N ASP A 31 7.05 10.68 5.48
CA ASP A 31 7.57 12.02 5.23
C ASP A 31 8.54 12.07 4.05
N ILE A 32 9.30 11.03 3.85
CA ILE A 32 10.28 10.98 2.75
C ILE A 32 9.58 10.93 1.40
N LEU A 33 8.51 10.14 1.30
CA LEU A 33 7.89 9.83 0.01
C LEU A 33 6.71 10.72 -0.35
N PHE A 34 5.94 11.17 0.64
CA PHE A 34 4.63 11.78 0.38
C PHE A 34 4.65 13.30 0.42
N ASP A 35 3.85 13.88 -0.50
CA ASP A 35 3.47 15.28 -0.42
C ASP A 35 2.62 15.47 0.84
N ASP A 36 2.67 16.66 1.44
CA ASP A 36 1.88 16.94 2.64
C ASP A 36 0.39 16.76 2.41
N ASP A 37 -0.06 17.01 1.18
CA ASP A 37 -1.48 16.91 0.83
C ASP A 37 -1.80 15.60 0.11
N ILE A 38 -1.06 14.55 0.42
CA ILE A 38 -1.27 13.22 -0.18
C ILE A 38 -2.74 12.81 -0.11
N THR A 39 -3.27 12.31 -1.22
CA THR A 39 -4.58 11.69 -1.24
C THR A 39 -4.38 10.21 -1.46
N PHE A 40 -5.08 9.40 -0.69
CA PHE A 40 -4.93 7.96 -0.74
C PHE A 40 -6.30 7.30 -0.77
N HIS A 41 -6.45 6.36 -1.69
CA HIS A 41 -7.64 5.51 -1.77
C HIS A 41 -7.14 4.07 -1.73
N GLY A 42 -7.47 3.37 -0.66
CA GLY A 42 -6.93 2.03 -0.42
C GLY A 42 -7.73 0.92 -1.06
N SER A 43 -7.17 -0.28 -1.02
CA SER A 43 -7.76 -1.45 -1.67
C SER A 43 -9.10 -1.84 -1.08
N LEU A 44 -9.41 -1.40 0.12
CA LEU A 44 -10.68 -1.71 0.78
C LEU A 44 -11.76 -0.66 0.51
N GLY A 45 -11.48 0.29 -0.37
CA GLY A 45 -12.45 1.33 -0.73
C GLY A 45 -12.49 2.52 0.22
N LEU A 46 -11.54 2.60 1.14
CA LEU A 46 -11.46 3.70 2.09
C LEU A 46 -10.48 4.76 1.60
N SER A 47 -10.84 6.02 1.78
CA SER A 47 -10.01 7.14 1.35
C SER A 47 -9.48 7.92 2.53
N SER A 48 -8.33 8.56 2.35
CA SER A 48 -7.75 9.41 3.37
C SER A 48 -7.07 10.61 2.73
N ASN A 49 -6.94 11.68 3.49
CA ASN A 49 -6.28 12.90 3.05
C ASN A 49 -5.21 13.27 4.06
N GLY A 50 -4.00 13.51 3.56
CA GLY A 50 -2.88 13.89 4.40
C GLY A 50 -2.17 12.70 5.02
N LYS A 51 -1.00 13.00 5.57
CA LYS A 51 -0.10 11.95 6.07
C LYS A 51 -0.64 11.25 7.30
N LYS A 52 -1.28 12.03 8.19
CA LYS A 52 -1.79 11.46 9.44
C LYS A 52 -2.87 10.44 9.19
N GLU A 53 -3.81 10.76 8.30
CA GLU A 53 -4.89 9.83 7.98
C GLU A 53 -4.37 8.60 7.26
N PHE A 54 -3.36 8.78 6.40
CA PHE A 54 -2.72 7.63 5.76
C PHE A 54 -2.12 6.69 6.82
N GLU A 55 -1.43 7.26 7.79
CA GLU A 55 -0.82 6.44 8.84
C GLU A 55 -1.87 5.67 9.63
N GLN A 56 -3.01 6.30 9.91
CA GLN A 56 -4.11 5.64 10.59
C GLN A 56 -4.64 4.46 9.77
N TYR A 57 -4.77 4.65 8.47
CA TYR A 57 -5.19 3.57 7.57
C TYR A 57 -4.17 2.42 7.60
N MET A 58 -2.89 2.76 7.50
CA MET A 58 -1.83 1.76 7.50
C MET A 58 -1.82 0.97 8.81
N ASP A 59 -2.02 1.65 9.94
CA ASP A 59 -2.07 0.98 11.24
C ASP A 59 -3.25 0.02 11.31
N MET A 60 -4.40 0.42 10.77
CA MET A 60 -5.58 -0.44 10.74
C MET A 60 -5.28 -1.72 9.95
N ILE A 61 -4.66 -1.56 8.79
CA ILE A 61 -4.30 -2.71 7.95
C ILE A 61 -3.30 -3.61 8.66
N HIS A 62 -2.27 -3.03 9.28
CA HIS A 62 -1.25 -3.83 9.95
C HIS A 62 -1.76 -4.49 11.24
N THR A 63 -2.83 -3.95 11.83
CA THR A 63 -3.49 -4.62 12.94
C THR A 63 -4.22 -5.87 12.45
N ALA A 64 -4.85 -5.77 11.29
CA ALA A 64 -5.60 -6.90 10.72
C ALA A 64 -4.68 -7.97 10.13
N ILE A 65 -3.62 -7.54 9.46
CA ILE A 65 -2.69 -8.42 8.77
C ILE A 65 -1.27 -7.95 9.07
N PRO A 66 -0.73 -8.32 10.25
CA PRO A 66 0.54 -7.76 10.72
C PRO A 66 1.74 -7.96 9.81
N ALA A 67 1.76 -9.05 9.07
CA ALA A 67 2.87 -9.34 8.16
C ALA A 67 2.44 -9.20 6.70
N LEU A 68 1.52 -8.27 6.42
CA LEU A 68 1.08 -8.05 5.05
C LEU A 68 2.28 -7.71 4.16
N PHE A 69 2.40 -8.43 3.07
CA PHE A 69 3.49 -8.26 2.13
C PHE A 69 2.94 -7.88 0.76
N HIS A 70 3.54 -6.85 0.18
CA HIS A 70 3.19 -6.36 -1.16
C HIS A 70 4.29 -6.78 -2.12
N SER A 71 3.93 -7.54 -3.15
CA SER A 71 4.86 -7.89 -4.23
C SER A 71 4.49 -7.12 -5.48
N ILE A 72 5.47 -6.47 -6.11
CA ILE A 72 5.24 -5.79 -7.38
C ILE A 72 5.32 -6.85 -8.48
N ILE A 73 4.21 -7.03 -9.19
CA ILE A 73 4.15 -8.01 -10.28
C ILE A 73 4.47 -7.33 -11.60
N ASP A 74 3.85 -6.18 -11.87
CA ASP A 74 4.09 -5.39 -13.07
C ASP A 74 4.16 -3.92 -12.69
N MET A 75 4.98 -3.15 -13.41
CA MET A 75 5.06 -1.71 -13.21
C MET A 75 5.16 -1.04 -14.58
N VAL A 76 4.29 -0.07 -14.81
CA VAL A 76 4.30 0.74 -16.03
C VAL A 76 4.60 2.17 -15.63
N VAL A 77 5.64 2.74 -16.23
CA VAL A 77 6.10 4.09 -15.91
C VAL A 77 5.89 5.01 -17.09
N ASP A 78 5.22 6.13 -16.86
CA ASP A 78 4.99 7.14 -17.90
C ASP A 78 5.06 8.52 -17.26
N ASN A 79 6.20 9.18 -17.45
CA ASN A 79 6.43 10.53 -16.90
C ASN A 79 6.06 10.62 -15.43
N GLU A 80 4.98 11.34 -15.12
CA GLU A 80 4.58 11.58 -13.74
C GLU A 80 3.50 10.61 -13.26
N ASN A 81 3.32 9.52 -13.97
CA ASN A 81 2.32 8.51 -13.60
C ASN A 81 2.97 7.15 -13.59
N ILE A 82 2.69 6.38 -12.56
CA ILE A 82 3.17 5.00 -12.49
C ILE A 82 2.00 4.13 -12.08
N ALA A 83 1.83 3.02 -12.80
CA ALA A 83 0.81 2.03 -12.47
C ALA A 83 1.50 0.74 -12.05
N VAL A 84 1.00 0.10 -11.01
CA VAL A 84 1.57 -1.14 -10.49
C VAL A 84 0.46 -2.17 -10.33
N ARG A 85 0.73 -3.40 -10.78
CA ARG A 85 -0.09 -4.53 -10.38
C ARG A 85 0.65 -5.21 -9.24
N ALA A 86 -0.01 -5.30 -8.08
CA ALA A 86 0.62 -5.83 -6.88
C ALA A 86 -0.13 -7.06 -6.39
N LEU A 87 0.60 -7.94 -5.72
CA LEU A 87 0.03 -9.08 -5.05
C LEU A 87 0.17 -8.85 -3.55
N TYR A 88 -0.93 -8.97 -2.83
CA TYR A 88 -0.96 -8.82 -1.37
C TYR A 88 -1.08 -10.20 -0.74
N THR A 89 -0.22 -10.50 0.23
CA THR A 89 -0.24 -11.77 0.93
C THR A 89 -0.04 -11.53 2.43
N GLY A 90 -0.65 -12.39 3.23
CA GLY A 90 -0.48 -12.31 4.67
C GLY A 90 -1.44 -13.22 5.39
N LYS A 91 -1.39 -13.17 6.71
CA LYS A 91 -2.29 -13.95 7.55
C LYS A 91 -3.25 -13.01 8.27
N HIS A 92 -4.53 -13.28 8.18
CA HIS A 92 -5.58 -12.45 8.75
C HIS A 92 -5.77 -12.80 10.22
N THR A 93 -5.17 -12.00 11.11
CA THR A 93 -5.17 -12.28 12.54
C THR A 93 -5.87 -11.20 13.36
N GLY A 94 -6.38 -10.14 12.74
CA GLY A 94 -7.14 -9.11 13.42
C GLY A 94 -8.37 -8.74 12.59
N LYS A 95 -9.25 -7.95 13.16
CA LYS A 95 -10.50 -7.58 12.49
C LYS A 95 -10.22 -6.83 11.19
N LEU A 96 -10.88 -7.24 10.11
CA LEU A 96 -10.77 -6.60 8.80
C LEU A 96 -12.17 -6.51 8.20
N LEU A 97 -12.56 -5.29 7.76
CA LEU A 97 -13.93 -5.07 7.29
C LEU A 97 -14.89 -5.48 8.40
N SER A 98 -15.84 -6.36 8.10
CA SER A 98 -16.76 -6.85 9.11
C SER A 98 -16.36 -8.23 9.65
N TYR A 99 -15.17 -8.70 9.29
CA TYR A 99 -14.72 -10.05 9.65
C TYR A 99 -13.80 -10.00 10.86
N GLU A 100 -14.11 -10.82 11.86
CA GLU A 100 -13.19 -11.07 12.96
C GLU A 100 -12.04 -11.91 12.42
N ALA A 101 -10.96 -12.04 13.19
CA ALA A 101 -9.77 -12.78 12.76
C ALA A 101 -10.14 -14.20 12.32
N THR A 102 -9.83 -14.53 11.07
CA THR A 102 -10.08 -15.87 10.54
C THR A 102 -8.89 -16.78 10.73
N ASN A 103 -7.71 -16.19 10.92
CA ASN A 103 -6.43 -16.89 10.95
C ASN A 103 -6.08 -17.58 9.62
N ASN A 104 -6.78 -17.19 8.55
CA ASN A 104 -6.51 -17.68 7.22
C ASN A 104 -5.37 -16.91 6.57
N ARG A 105 -4.62 -17.58 5.74
CA ARG A 105 -3.72 -16.88 4.84
C ARG A 105 -4.56 -16.33 3.70
N ILE A 106 -4.29 -15.07 3.35
CA ILE A 106 -5.00 -14.44 2.25
C ILE A 106 -4.03 -14.05 1.15
N ARG A 107 -4.58 -13.97 -0.06
CA ARG A 107 -3.80 -13.64 -1.24
C ARG A 107 -4.73 -13.00 -2.26
N TYR A 108 -4.49 -11.72 -2.59
CA TYR A 108 -5.32 -11.07 -3.60
C TYR A 108 -4.52 -9.98 -4.30
N ASN A 109 -4.99 -9.60 -5.48
CA ASN A 109 -4.32 -8.63 -6.32
C ASN A 109 -4.90 -7.24 -6.17
N GLY A 110 -4.09 -6.23 -6.46
CA GLY A 110 -4.55 -4.87 -6.57
C GLY A 110 -3.82 -4.14 -7.66
N ALA A 111 -4.46 -3.10 -8.18
CA ALA A 111 -3.86 -2.20 -9.15
C ALA A 111 -3.73 -0.84 -8.49
N THR A 112 -2.55 -0.24 -8.57
CA THR A 112 -2.28 1.03 -7.91
C THR A 112 -1.83 2.05 -8.93
N PHE A 113 -2.40 3.24 -8.85
CA PHE A 113 -2.02 4.35 -9.72
C PHE A 113 -1.42 5.44 -8.85
N PHE A 114 -0.17 5.81 -9.17
CA PHE A 114 0.56 6.83 -8.44
C PHE A 114 0.70 8.07 -9.28
N LYS A 115 0.51 9.23 -8.66
CA LYS A 115 0.80 10.52 -9.28
C LYS A 115 1.81 11.25 -8.41
N PHE A 116 2.64 12.04 -9.06
CA PHE A 116 3.77 12.69 -8.39
C PHE A 116 3.75 14.20 -8.63
N GLU A 117 4.32 14.93 -7.70
CA GLU A 117 4.49 16.35 -7.84
C GLU A 117 5.76 16.76 -7.11
N GLU A 118 6.68 17.40 -7.84
CA GLU A 118 7.92 17.91 -7.27
C GLU A 118 8.69 16.88 -6.44
N GLY A 119 8.82 15.67 -6.98
CA GLY A 119 9.61 14.63 -6.34
C GLY A 119 8.96 13.93 -5.18
N LYS A 120 7.65 14.10 -5.02
CA LYS A 120 6.91 13.44 -3.95
C LYS A 120 5.70 12.72 -4.54
N ILE A 121 5.21 11.71 -3.81
CA ILE A 121 3.98 11.03 -4.20
C ILE A 121 2.81 11.91 -3.78
N LYS A 122 2.01 12.34 -4.74
CA LYS A 122 0.88 13.23 -4.52
C LYS A 122 -0.43 12.48 -4.35
N SER A 123 -0.59 11.37 -5.06
CA SER A 123 -1.84 10.62 -5.06
C SER A 123 -1.55 9.15 -5.23
N VAL A 124 -2.21 8.33 -4.43
CA VAL A 124 -2.18 6.87 -4.55
C VAL A 124 -3.62 6.40 -4.62
N TRP A 125 -3.97 5.72 -5.70
CA TRP A 125 -5.31 5.17 -5.86
C TRP A 125 -5.19 3.68 -6.11
N VAL A 126 -5.83 2.87 -5.27
CA VAL A 126 -5.73 1.41 -5.33
C VAL A 126 -7.09 0.81 -5.59
N LEU A 127 -7.14 -0.13 -6.51
CA LEU A 127 -8.32 -0.96 -6.71
C LEU A 127 -7.93 -2.39 -6.35
N GLY A 128 -8.56 -2.95 -5.33
CA GLY A 128 -8.27 -4.30 -4.88
C GLY A 128 -9.30 -5.29 -5.37
N ASP A 129 -8.88 -6.54 -5.57
CA ASP A 129 -9.77 -7.63 -5.93
C ASP A 129 -10.47 -8.12 -4.66
N LEU A 130 -11.46 -7.35 -4.22
CA LEU A 130 -12.15 -7.64 -2.96
C LEU A 130 -12.99 -8.90 -3.04
N ASN A 131 -13.45 -9.27 -4.23
CA ASN A 131 -14.23 -10.49 -4.38
C ASN A 131 -13.39 -11.71 -3.97
N THR A 132 -12.14 -11.77 -4.43
CA THR A 132 -11.23 -12.85 -4.06
C THR A 132 -10.92 -12.80 -2.56
N LEU A 133 -10.67 -11.61 -2.01
CA LEU A 133 -10.40 -11.46 -0.59
C LEU A 133 -11.57 -11.95 0.25
N ILE A 134 -12.78 -11.50 -0.08
CA ILE A 134 -13.99 -11.86 0.68
C ILE A 134 -14.24 -13.35 0.66
N LYS A 135 -14.02 -14.00 -0.49
CA LYS A 135 -14.18 -15.45 -0.58
C LYS A 135 -13.25 -16.19 0.38
N GLN A 136 -12.02 -15.67 0.54
CA GLN A 136 -11.06 -16.28 1.45
C GLN A 136 -11.46 -16.05 2.90
N LEU A 137 -12.03 -14.89 3.22
CA LEU A 137 -12.49 -14.60 4.56
C LEU A 137 -13.72 -15.41 4.91
N ASP A 138 -14.61 -15.63 3.93
CA ASP A 138 -15.81 -16.42 4.14
C ASP A 138 -15.52 -17.90 4.35
N ASN A 139 -14.34 -18.37 3.95
CA ASN A 139 -13.95 -19.77 4.10
C ASN A 139 -13.17 -20.02 5.37
N SER A 140 -13.39 -19.19 6.39
CA SER A 140 -12.64 -19.28 7.63
C SER A 140 -12.81 -20.60 8.38
N ASP A 141 -13.86 -21.34 8.05
CA ASP A 141 -14.11 -22.62 8.71
C ASP A 141 -13.34 -23.79 8.11
N LYS A 142 -12.68 -23.58 7.01
CA LYS A 142 -12.02 -24.67 6.29
C LYS A 142 -10.65 -25.02 6.79
#